data_cc7e42448f8d6d6b7171d701acc85191
#
_entry.id   cc7e42448f8d6d6b7171d701acc85191
#
_cell.length_a   1.000
_cell.length_b   1.000
_cell.length_c   1.000
_cell.angle_alpha   90.00
_cell.angle_beta   90.00
_cell.angle_gamma   90.00
#
_symmetry.space_group_name_H-M   'P 1'
#
loop_
_entity.id
_entity.type
_entity.pdbx_description
1 polymer ?
#
loop_
_entity_poly.entity_id
_entity_poly.type
_entity_poly.pdbx_seq_one_letter_code
_entity_poly.pdbx_strand_id
1 'polypeptide(L)'
;MDSRVLQTQEWLNKTYGEVSGFPTVVEDGITGNATFRALIYALQLEIGISKPDGVFGNDTLNNCPTLRESLIPDSEIPRNIIYILQGSLWCKGISPKGFTGIFGPFTANAVYEFQVAAGITADKVVYPYVLQGIMNTDGYTFQSTDDIYDTYRHEIQIGLNKNYGATIGLIAHNGRWERKSHKNLIKAIQIEWGTTVDGLFGSGTLGKAPTLSKNTSGYINSKRLLQWCLTLNGFYPGSFNGIFDTDTYNSLYAFQEFVGLKADGVCGKQSWASLITSCGSSDRKATALDTSKKITLENAAAIKQAGYTDVGRYLTNTPNGTLDKAMTFDELEILLAAGLNVFPIFQTQGNKASYFTAKQGTEDALTAK
;
A
#
# COMPACT_ATOMS: atom_id res chain seq x y z
N MET A 1 -22.81 19.06 -4.95
CA MET A 1 -22.24 20.21 -4.21
C MET A 1 -22.58 20.02 -2.74
N ASP A 2 -21.57 19.93 -1.89
CA ASP A 2 -21.73 19.89 -0.44
C ASP A 2 -21.50 21.30 0.12
N SER A 3 -22.53 21.87 0.76
CA SER A 3 -22.48 23.26 1.28
C SER A 3 -21.43 23.46 2.38
N ARG A 4 -21.02 22.38 3.07
CA ARG A 4 -20.03 22.44 4.14
C ARG A 4 -18.61 22.39 3.59
N VAL A 5 -18.39 21.61 2.54
CA VAL A 5 -17.14 21.65 1.77
C VAL A 5 -16.98 23.01 1.11
N LEU A 6 -18.06 23.55 0.50
CA LEU A 6 -18.05 24.89 -0.08
C LEU A 6 -17.66 25.97 0.97
N GLN A 7 -18.28 25.94 2.15
CA GLN A 7 -17.94 26.85 3.25
C GLN A 7 -16.46 26.74 3.66
N THR A 8 -15.89 25.53 3.62
CA THR A 8 -14.47 25.31 3.90
C THR A 8 -13.59 25.94 2.82
N GLN A 9 -13.95 25.78 1.54
CA GLN A 9 -13.21 26.35 0.40
C GLN A 9 -13.25 27.88 0.41
N GLU A 10 -14.43 28.47 0.63
CA GLU A 10 -14.61 29.92 0.78
C GLU A 10 -13.77 30.48 1.94
N TRP A 11 -13.79 29.80 3.09
CA TRP A 11 -13.00 30.21 4.25
C TRP A 11 -11.49 30.14 3.97
N LEU A 12 -11.00 29.09 3.30
CA LEU A 12 -9.61 28.95 2.92
C LEU A 12 -9.15 30.10 2.01
N ASN A 13 -9.88 30.36 0.95
CA ASN A 13 -9.56 31.45 0.01
C ASN A 13 -9.61 32.82 0.67
N LYS A 14 -10.63 33.05 1.49
CA LYS A 14 -10.79 34.31 2.24
C LYS A 14 -9.67 34.54 3.25
N THR A 15 -9.23 33.49 3.95
CA THR A 15 -8.26 33.61 5.05
C THR A 15 -6.83 33.64 4.55
N TYR A 16 -6.52 32.85 3.51
CA TYR A 16 -5.14 32.62 3.06
C TYR A 16 -4.91 33.02 1.60
N GLY A 17 -5.94 33.39 0.84
CA GLY A 17 -5.82 33.66 -0.61
C GLY A 17 -4.82 34.74 -0.97
N GLU A 18 -4.58 35.73 -0.09
CA GLU A 18 -3.58 36.78 -0.27
C GLU A 18 -2.15 36.34 0.14
N VAL A 19 -1.99 35.16 0.75
CA VAL A 19 -0.67 34.64 1.14
C VAL A 19 0.07 34.15 -0.09
N SER A 20 1.27 34.68 -0.31
CA SER A 20 2.11 34.33 -1.45
C SER A 20 2.36 32.81 -1.49
N GLY A 21 2.03 32.18 -2.61
CA GLY A 21 2.21 30.74 -2.82
C GLY A 21 1.07 29.85 -2.30
N PHE A 22 0.04 30.43 -1.68
CA PHE A 22 -1.12 29.66 -1.25
C PHE A 22 -1.88 29.07 -2.46
N PRO A 23 -2.17 27.76 -2.47
CA PRO A 23 -2.92 27.14 -3.56
C PRO A 23 -4.42 27.41 -3.40
N THR A 24 -4.91 28.52 -3.96
CA THR A 24 -6.36 28.82 -3.97
C THR A 24 -7.16 27.67 -4.57
N VAL A 25 -8.34 27.44 -4.04
CA VAL A 25 -9.22 26.32 -4.46
C VAL A 25 -10.46 26.84 -5.19
N VAL A 26 -10.99 26.02 -6.09
CA VAL A 26 -12.29 26.29 -6.69
C VAL A 26 -13.37 26.09 -5.63
N GLU A 27 -14.29 27.06 -5.50
CA GLU A 27 -15.39 27.03 -4.54
C GLU A 27 -16.59 26.27 -5.17
N ASP A 28 -16.47 24.94 -5.28
CA ASP A 28 -17.42 24.06 -5.95
C ASP A 28 -18.16 23.09 -5.01
N GLY A 29 -17.74 23.06 -3.73
CA GLY A 29 -18.28 22.12 -2.75
C GLY A 29 -17.94 20.67 -3.05
N ILE A 30 -16.84 20.41 -3.78
CA ILE A 30 -16.35 19.06 -4.12
C ILE A 30 -15.02 18.82 -3.38
N THR A 31 -14.99 17.75 -2.59
CA THR A 31 -13.75 17.32 -1.94
C THR A 31 -12.80 16.68 -2.96
N GLY A 32 -11.54 17.10 -2.95
CA GLY A 32 -10.51 16.51 -3.79
C GLY A 32 -9.10 16.84 -3.30
N ASN A 33 -8.10 16.39 -4.05
CA ASN A 33 -6.69 16.64 -3.73
C ASN A 33 -6.36 18.14 -3.62
N ALA A 34 -7.00 19.00 -4.43
CA ALA A 34 -6.79 20.44 -4.37
C ALA A 34 -7.23 21.03 -3.02
N THR A 35 -8.42 20.65 -2.54
CA THR A 35 -8.95 21.10 -1.24
C THR A 35 -8.07 20.62 -0.10
N PHE A 36 -7.66 19.34 -0.08
CA PHE A 36 -6.75 18.84 0.96
C PHE A 36 -5.38 19.50 0.90
N ARG A 37 -4.84 19.75 -0.29
CA ARG A 37 -3.57 20.47 -0.43
C ARG A 37 -3.63 21.87 0.16
N ALA A 38 -4.72 22.61 -0.06
CA ALA A 38 -4.91 23.93 0.52
C ALA A 38 -5.08 23.88 2.04
N LEU A 39 -5.84 22.91 2.57
CA LEU A 39 -5.96 22.67 4.01
C LEU A 39 -4.62 22.37 4.67
N ILE A 40 -3.78 21.51 4.04
CA ILE A 40 -2.45 21.18 4.55
C ILE A 40 -1.54 22.41 4.49
N TYR A 41 -1.58 23.18 3.40
CA TYR A 41 -0.79 24.41 3.27
C TYR A 41 -1.17 25.42 4.37
N ALA A 42 -2.48 25.62 4.60
CA ALA A 42 -2.98 26.46 5.68
C ALA A 42 -2.50 25.96 7.07
N LEU A 43 -2.57 24.66 7.32
CA LEU A 43 -2.03 24.06 8.55
C LEU A 43 -0.53 24.36 8.70
N GLN A 44 0.26 24.20 7.64
CA GLN A 44 1.69 24.46 7.64
C GLN A 44 2.01 25.93 7.97
N LEU A 45 1.21 26.88 7.49
CA LEU A 45 1.32 28.29 7.88
C LEU A 45 1.05 28.49 9.38
N GLU A 46 -0.04 27.91 9.90
CA GLU A 46 -0.44 28.05 11.30
C GLU A 46 0.55 27.42 12.30
N ILE A 47 1.23 26.33 11.90
CA ILE A 47 2.27 25.69 12.73
C ILE A 47 3.68 26.19 12.45
N GLY A 48 3.84 27.26 11.66
CA GLY A 48 5.10 27.95 11.43
C GLY A 48 6.10 27.24 10.53
N ILE A 49 5.64 26.39 9.58
CA ILE A 49 6.52 25.81 8.57
C ILE A 49 7.02 26.91 7.62
N SER A 50 8.33 27.06 7.52
CA SER A 50 8.95 28.15 6.76
C SER A 50 8.75 28.08 5.24
N LYS A 51 8.53 26.88 4.71
CA LYS A 51 8.28 26.61 3.28
C LYS A 51 7.09 25.66 3.12
N PRO A 52 5.86 26.17 3.25
CA PRO A 52 4.66 25.37 3.03
C PRO A 52 4.62 24.83 1.60
N ASP A 53 4.26 23.55 1.44
CA ASP A 53 4.18 22.84 0.16
C ASP A 53 2.82 22.17 -0.09
N GLY A 54 1.97 22.15 0.96
CA GLY A 54 0.68 21.46 0.92
C GLY A 54 0.78 19.95 0.93
N VAL A 55 1.92 19.39 1.39
CA VAL A 55 2.13 17.93 1.57
C VAL A 55 2.29 17.65 3.06
N PHE A 56 1.48 16.73 3.60
CA PHE A 56 1.57 16.33 5.01
C PHE A 56 2.77 15.38 5.22
N GLY A 57 3.98 15.92 5.13
CA GLY A 57 5.25 15.23 5.33
C GLY A 57 5.69 15.15 6.78
N ASN A 58 6.94 14.70 7.00
CA ASN A 58 7.50 14.55 8.34
C ASN A 58 7.61 15.88 9.09
N ASP A 59 7.94 16.98 8.40
CA ASP A 59 8.05 18.31 9.03
C ASP A 59 6.68 18.75 9.56
N THR A 60 5.61 18.56 8.78
CA THR A 60 4.24 18.84 9.23
C THR A 60 3.88 17.93 10.40
N LEU A 61 4.16 16.63 10.32
CA LEU A 61 3.85 15.66 11.36
C LEU A 61 4.52 16.00 12.69
N ASN A 62 5.80 16.37 12.66
CA ASN A 62 6.61 16.64 13.86
C ASN A 62 6.26 17.98 14.54
N ASN A 63 5.75 18.96 13.78
CA ASN A 63 5.38 20.27 14.31
C ASN A 63 3.88 20.40 14.62
N CYS A 64 3.08 19.42 14.24
CA CYS A 64 1.64 19.45 14.44
C CYS A 64 1.27 19.25 15.91
N PRO A 65 0.43 20.11 16.52
CA PRO A 65 0.01 19.95 17.91
C PRO A 65 -0.96 18.79 18.06
N THR A 66 -1.02 18.23 19.27
CA THR A 66 -2.11 17.33 19.67
C THR A 66 -3.31 18.16 20.08
N LEU A 67 -4.47 17.94 19.44
CA LEU A 67 -5.71 18.67 19.73
C LEU A 67 -6.64 17.85 20.62
N ARG A 68 -7.26 18.52 21.59
CA ARG A 68 -8.19 17.90 22.54
C ARG A 68 -9.44 18.77 22.69
N GLU A 69 -10.51 18.14 23.15
CA GLU A 69 -11.74 18.87 23.49
C GLU A 69 -11.44 19.94 24.55
N SER A 70 -11.82 21.17 24.21
CA SER A 70 -11.77 22.32 25.14
C SER A 70 -12.87 23.30 24.76
N LEU A 71 -13.69 23.68 25.74
CA LEU A 71 -14.73 24.70 25.59
C LEU A 71 -14.15 26.12 25.61
N ILE A 72 -12.94 26.28 26.12
CA ILE A 72 -12.18 27.54 26.12
C ILE A 72 -11.11 27.42 25.04
N PRO A 73 -10.99 28.39 24.12
CA PRO A 73 -9.90 28.39 23.15
C PRO A 73 -8.55 28.26 23.85
N ASP A 74 -7.77 27.28 23.47
CA ASP A 74 -6.40 27.13 23.94
C ASP A 74 -5.58 28.30 23.40
N SER A 75 -4.93 29.05 24.28
CA SER A 75 -4.12 30.21 23.90
C SER A 75 -2.85 29.84 23.12
N GLU A 76 -2.43 28.58 23.23
CA GLU A 76 -1.24 28.07 22.54
C GLU A 76 -1.58 27.47 21.16
N ILE A 77 -2.88 27.18 20.89
CA ILE A 77 -3.32 26.60 19.62
C ILE A 77 -4.07 27.66 18.81
N PRO A 78 -3.55 28.08 17.66
CA PRO A 78 -4.25 29.00 16.77
C PRO A 78 -5.65 28.50 16.42
N ARG A 79 -6.65 29.36 16.57
CA ARG A 79 -8.06 29.03 16.29
C ARG A 79 -8.26 28.49 14.86
N ASN A 80 -7.45 28.93 13.92
CA ASN A 80 -7.47 28.49 12.54
C ASN A 80 -7.16 27.00 12.40
N ILE A 81 -6.34 26.39 13.27
CA ILE A 81 -6.08 24.96 13.27
C ILE A 81 -7.37 24.16 13.53
N ILE A 82 -8.25 24.68 14.40
CA ILE A 82 -9.55 24.03 14.64
C ILE A 82 -10.50 24.21 13.46
N TYR A 83 -10.50 25.37 12.79
CA TYR A 83 -11.25 25.53 11.52
C TYR A 83 -10.75 24.55 10.45
N ILE A 84 -9.42 24.39 10.31
CA ILE A 84 -8.81 23.44 9.40
C ILE A 84 -9.24 22.01 9.73
N LEU A 85 -9.23 21.60 11.01
CA LEU A 85 -9.72 20.30 11.46
C LEU A 85 -11.20 20.10 11.10
N GLN A 86 -12.06 21.07 11.42
CA GLN A 86 -13.51 20.99 11.15
C GLN A 86 -13.79 20.89 9.65
N GLY A 87 -13.11 21.70 8.83
CA GLY A 87 -13.20 21.63 7.37
C GLY A 87 -12.72 20.31 6.81
N SER A 88 -11.61 19.79 7.34
CA SER A 88 -11.08 18.49 6.93
C SER A 88 -12.02 17.33 7.27
N LEU A 89 -12.70 17.35 8.42
CA LEU A 89 -13.72 16.38 8.79
C LEU A 89 -14.91 16.43 7.84
N TRP A 90 -15.39 17.61 7.44
CA TRP A 90 -16.44 17.73 6.42
C TRP A 90 -15.97 17.15 5.07
N CYS A 91 -14.73 17.42 4.66
CA CYS A 91 -14.16 16.83 3.46
C CYS A 91 -14.08 15.29 3.52
N LYS A 92 -14.04 14.71 4.73
CA LYS A 92 -14.15 13.26 4.97
C LYS A 92 -15.60 12.74 5.03
N GLY A 93 -16.60 13.61 4.91
CA GLY A 93 -18.01 13.24 5.06
C GLY A 93 -18.44 13.05 6.52
N ILE A 94 -17.63 13.51 7.49
CA ILE A 94 -17.92 13.43 8.93
C ILE A 94 -18.26 14.82 9.44
N SER A 95 -19.43 14.97 10.06
CA SER A 95 -19.95 16.29 10.46
C SER A 95 -19.52 16.69 11.87
N PRO A 96 -18.68 17.73 12.05
CA PRO A 96 -18.43 18.33 13.37
C PRO A 96 -19.58 19.25 13.84
N LYS A 97 -20.69 19.28 13.13
CA LYS A 97 -21.93 20.07 13.39
C LYS A 97 -21.73 21.57 13.54
N GLY A 98 -20.55 22.10 13.19
CA GLY A 98 -20.25 23.53 13.21
C GLY A 98 -18.90 23.85 12.63
N PHE A 99 -18.74 25.11 12.16
CA PHE A 99 -17.48 25.69 11.72
C PHE A 99 -17.18 26.87 12.64
N THR A 100 -16.74 26.54 13.84
CA THR A 100 -16.70 27.50 14.96
C THR A 100 -15.30 27.89 15.38
N GLY A 101 -14.29 27.11 14.95
CA GLY A 101 -12.94 27.25 15.45
C GLY A 101 -12.80 26.93 16.95
N ILE A 102 -13.72 26.14 17.49
CA ILE A 102 -13.70 25.63 18.88
C ILE A 102 -13.77 24.11 18.84
N PHE A 103 -12.84 23.44 19.49
CA PHE A 103 -12.84 21.99 19.62
C PHE A 103 -13.76 21.58 20.78
N GLY A 104 -15.07 21.74 20.58
CA GLY A 104 -16.10 21.35 21.54
C GLY A 104 -16.57 19.90 21.32
N PRO A 105 -17.64 19.48 22.08
CA PRO A 105 -18.13 18.10 22.09
C PRO A 105 -18.53 17.55 20.71
N PHE A 106 -19.04 18.38 19.82
CA PHE A 106 -19.44 17.95 18.48
C PHE A 106 -18.22 17.65 17.59
N THR A 107 -17.16 18.48 17.68
CA THR A 107 -15.90 18.21 16.99
C THR A 107 -15.23 16.95 17.56
N ALA A 108 -15.25 16.77 18.90
CA ALA A 108 -14.74 15.58 19.57
C ALA A 108 -15.47 14.30 19.13
N ASN A 109 -16.79 14.37 18.97
CA ASN A 109 -17.56 13.22 18.47
C ASN A 109 -17.26 12.92 16.99
N ALA A 110 -17.06 13.94 16.15
CA ALA A 110 -16.65 13.73 14.76
C ALA A 110 -15.25 13.09 14.67
N VAL A 111 -14.32 13.48 15.56
CA VAL A 111 -13.02 12.81 15.68
C VAL A 111 -13.18 11.36 16.11
N TYR A 112 -14.04 11.07 17.08
CA TYR A 112 -14.36 9.71 17.50
C TYR A 112 -14.89 8.87 16.34
N GLU A 113 -15.85 9.39 15.56
CA GLU A 113 -16.39 8.71 14.36
C GLU A 113 -15.27 8.40 13.35
N PHE A 114 -14.37 9.35 13.11
CA PHE A 114 -13.20 9.12 12.25
C PHE A 114 -12.29 8.02 12.80
N GLN A 115 -11.97 8.06 14.10
CA GLN A 115 -11.09 7.06 14.72
C GLN A 115 -11.68 5.66 14.66
N VAL A 116 -12.97 5.51 14.90
CA VAL A 116 -13.71 4.24 14.72
C VAL A 116 -13.62 3.80 13.26
N ALA A 117 -13.93 4.70 12.32
CA ALA A 117 -13.86 4.41 10.90
C ALA A 117 -12.45 4.03 10.44
N ALA A 118 -11.41 4.64 10.99
CA ALA A 118 -10.00 4.33 10.70
C ALA A 118 -9.47 3.06 11.38
N GLY A 119 -10.26 2.42 12.24
CA GLY A 119 -9.88 1.20 12.96
C GLY A 119 -8.83 1.41 14.05
N ILE A 120 -8.74 2.61 14.63
CA ILE A 120 -7.80 2.97 15.69
C ILE A 120 -8.51 3.19 17.02
N THR A 121 -7.74 3.40 18.11
CA THR A 121 -8.31 3.77 19.41
C THR A 121 -9.12 5.06 19.30
N ALA A 122 -10.38 5.00 19.67
CA ALA A 122 -11.30 6.13 19.59
C ALA A 122 -11.35 6.83 20.96
N ASP A 123 -10.42 7.77 21.16
CA ASP A 123 -10.24 8.54 22.41
C ASP A 123 -10.58 10.03 22.27
N LYS A 124 -11.09 10.44 21.09
CA LYS A 124 -11.45 11.82 20.76
C LYS A 124 -10.25 12.80 20.70
N VAL A 125 -9.02 12.28 20.74
CA VAL A 125 -7.79 13.08 20.69
C VAL A 125 -7.26 13.08 19.25
N VAL A 126 -6.96 14.27 18.71
CA VAL A 126 -6.34 14.38 17.39
C VAL A 126 -4.83 14.43 17.57
N TYR A 127 -4.20 13.27 17.54
CA TYR A 127 -2.75 13.18 17.41
C TYR A 127 -2.30 13.59 16.00
N PRO A 128 -1.04 14.00 15.79
CA PRO A 128 -0.56 14.38 14.45
C PRO A 128 -0.86 13.34 13.35
N TYR A 129 -0.69 12.04 13.63
CA TYR A 129 -0.98 10.97 12.67
C TYR A 129 -2.49 10.82 12.38
N VAL A 130 -3.36 11.16 13.35
CA VAL A 130 -4.82 11.17 13.18
C VAL A 130 -5.20 12.32 12.24
N LEU A 131 -4.63 13.52 12.47
CA LEU A 131 -4.86 14.64 11.58
C LEU A 131 -4.38 14.37 10.16
N GLN A 132 -3.22 13.75 9.99
CA GLN A 132 -2.71 13.29 8.70
C GLN A 132 -3.71 12.34 8.01
N GLY A 133 -4.32 11.42 8.75
CA GLY A 133 -5.36 10.52 8.23
C GLY A 133 -6.65 11.25 7.84
N ILE A 134 -7.04 12.29 8.59
CA ILE A 134 -8.21 13.13 8.26
C ILE A 134 -7.92 13.97 7.00
N MET A 135 -6.70 14.45 6.81
CA MET A 135 -6.31 15.38 5.74
C MET A 135 -5.78 14.69 4.48
N ASN A 136 -6.34 13.54 4.11
CA ASN A 136 -6.00 12.82 2.88
C ASN A 136 -7.27 12.29 2.19
N THR A 137 -7.13 11.72 0.99
CA THR A 137 -8.23 11.14 0.22
C THR A 137 -8.45 9.65 0.49
N ASP A 138 -7.72 9.03 1.44
CA ASP A 138 -7.87 7.62 1.78
C ASP A 138 -9.28 7.32 2.33
N GLY A 139 -9.90 6.25 1.86
CA GLY A 139 -11.20 5.79 2.33
C GLY A 139 -11.05 4.76 3.47
N TYR A 140 -11.92 4.87 4.46
CA TYR A 140 -11.98 3.95 5.61
C TYR A 140 -13.30 3.17 5.62
N THR A 141 -13.73 2.73 4.44
CA THR A 141 -14.93 1.91 4.28
C THR A 141 -14.57 0.68 3.47
N PHE A 142 -14.98 -0.48 3.98
CA PHE A 142 -14.81 -1.75 3.26
C PHE A 142 -15.57 -1.71 1.94
N GLN A 143 -14.90 -2.03 0.86
CA GLN A 143 -15.45 -2.17 -0.47
C GLN A 143 -15.30 -3.64 -0.87
N SER A 144 -16.33 -4.44 -0.54
CA SER A 144 -16.35 -5.84 -0.95
C SER A 144 -16.34 -5.92 -2.46
N THR A 145 -15.40 -6.69 -2.99
CA THR A 145 -15.51 -7.34 -4.29
C THR A 145 -15.91 -8.79 -4.03
N ASP A 146 -16.14 -9.60 -5.05
CA ASP A 146 -16.53 -11.01 -4.86
C ASP A 146 -15.38 -11.92 -4.42
N ASP A 147 -14.20 -11.35 -4.09
CA ASP A 147 -13.03 -12.08 -3.61
C ASP A 147 -13.06 -12.24 -2.09
N ILE A 148 -13.13 -13.47 -1.59
CA ILE A 148 -13.09 -13.80 -0.16
C ILE A 148 -11.86 -13.22 0.55
N TYR A 149 -10.73 -13.05 -0.14
CA TYR A 149 -9.52 -12.47 0.42
C TYR A 149 -9.61 -10.97 0.70
N ASP A 150 -10.59 -10.26 0.13
CA ASP A 150 -10.79 -8.84 0.41
C ASP A 150 -11.16 -8.60 1.87
N THR A 151 -11.93 -9.50 2.48
CA THR A 151 -12.25 -9.45 3.91
C THR A 151 -10.99 -9.59 4.78
N TYR A 152 -10.11 -10.53 4.43
CA TYR A 152 -8.85 -10.72 5.17
C TYR A 152 -7.89 -9.55 4.96
N ARG A 153 -7.80 -9.00 3.75
CA ARG A 153 -6.99 -7.80 3.47
C ARG A 153 -7.48 -6.60 4.27
N HIS A 154 -8.80 -6.42 4.35
CA HIS A 154 -9.43 -5.40 5.18
C HIS A 154 -9.07 -5.56 6.67
N GLU A 155 -9.15 -6.77 7.22
CA GLU A 155 -8.78 -7.06 8.60
C GLU A 155 -7.28 -6.78 8.85
N ILE A 156 -6.41 -7.16 7.93
CA ILE A 156 -4.97 -6.86 8.00
C ILE A 156 -4.71 -5.35 7.98
N GLN A 157 -5.41 -4.61 7.11
CA GLN A 157 -5.29 -3.15 7.02
C GLN A 157 -5.74 -2.47 8.33
N ILE A 158 -6.85 -2.91 8.94
CA ILE A 158 -7.27 -2.46 10.28
C ILE A 158 -6.20 -2.80 11.31
N GLY A 159 -5.66 -4.02 11.27
CA GLY A 159 -4.59 -4.44 12.17
C GLY A 159 -3.33 -3.57 12.06
N LEU A 160 -2.95 -3.17 10.85
CA LEU A 160 -1.85 -2.24 10.60
C LEU A 160 -2.13 -0.85 11.18
N ASN A 161 -3.33 -0.30 10.95
CA ASN A 161 -3.72 0.98 11.51
C ASN A 161 -3.73 0.96 13.03
N LYS A 162 -4.34 -0.07 13.63
CA LYS A 162 -4.49 -0.20 15.08
C LYS A 162 -3.17 -0.36 15.81
N ASN A 163 -2.27 -1.20 15.29
CA ASN A 163 -1.04 -1.55 16.01
C ASN A 163 0.14 -0.65 15.66
N TYR A 164 0.16 -0.08 14.46
CA TYR A 164 1.33 0.64 13.93
C TYR A 164 1.01 2.04 13.40
N GLY A 165 -0.27 2.39 13.24
CA GLY A 165 -0.69 3.65 12.59
C GLY A 165 -0.07 4.90 13.19
N ALA A 166 0.16 4.93 14.50
CA ALA A 166 0.82 6.03 15.18
C ALA A 166 2.28 6.27 14.69
N THR A 167 2.96 5.23 14.24
CA THR A 167 4.37 5.31 13.80
C THR A 167 4.50 5.39 12.28
N ILE A 168 3.66 4.65 11.54
CA ILE A 168 3.81 4.51 10.09
C ILE A 168 2.79 5.30 9.28
N GLY A 169 1.86 6.00 9.94
CA GLY A 169 0.70 6.66 9.35
C GLY A 169 -0.46 5.69 9.03
N LEU A 170 -1.65 6.25 8.88
CA LEU A 170 -2.84 5.48 8.55
C LEU A 170 -2.88 5.11 7.06
N ILE A 171 -3.46 3.95 6.77
CA ILE A 171 -3.77 3.50 5.40
C ILE A 171 -5.26 3.28 5.23
N ALA A 172 -5.73 3.36 3.99
CA ALA A 172 -7.07 2.92 3.65
C ALA A 172 -7.25 1.44 4.03
N HIS A 173 -8.44 1.08 4.56
CA HIS A 173 -8.78 -0.31 4.84
C HIS A 173 -10.04 -0.72 4.06
N ASN A 174 -9.93 -0.65 2.75
CA ASN A 174 -11.00 -0.94 1.81
C ASN A 174 -11.03 -2.39 1.31
N GLY A 175 -10.14 -3.24 1.79
CA GLY A 175 -9.97 -4.63 1.34
C GLY A 175 -9.05 -4.77 0.12
N ARG A 176 -8.68 -3.69 -0.55
CA ARG A 176 -7.78 -3.73 -1.69
C ARG A 176 -6.33 -3.62 -1.22
N TRP A 177 -5.50 -4.58 -1.65
CA TRP A 177 -4.08 -4.58 -1.28
C TRP A 177 -3.26 -3.77 -2.27
N GLU A 178 -2.89 -2.57 -1.89
CA GLU A 178 -2.17 -1.61 -2.73
C GLU A 178 -0.71 -1.46 -2.28
N ARG A 179 0.09 -0.77 -3.11
CA ARG A 179 1.50 -0.50 -2.83
C ARG A 179 1.72 0.18 -1.46
N LYS A 180 0.82 1.08 -1.05
CA LYS A 180 0.89 1.75 0.26
C LYS A 180 0.68 0.75 1.40
N SER A 181 -0.29 -0.17 1.27
CA SER A 181 -0.55 -1.23 2.25
C SER A 181 0.67 -2.15 2.41
N HIS A 182 1.27 -2.58 1.29
CA HIS A 182 2.47 -3.42 1.31
C HIS A 182 3.67 -2.70 1.92
N LYS A 183 3.89 -1.43 1.59
CA LYS A 183 4.95 -0.62 2.19
C LYS A 183 4.77 -0.48 3.70
N ASN A 184 3.54 -0.31 4.17
CA ASN A 184 3.26 -0.20 5.60
C ASN A 184 3.38 -1.55 6.32
N LEU A 185 3.08 -2.68 5.67
CA LEU A 185 3.40 -4.00 6.19
C LEU A 185 4.92 -4.18 6.40
N ILE A 186 5.74 -3.77 5.43
CA ILE A 186 7.21 -3.81 5.59
C ILE A 186 7.66 -2.91 6.74
N LYS A 187 7.11 -1.71 6.88
CA LYS A 187 7.43 -0.83 8.02
C LYS A 187 7.05 -1.45 9.36
N ALA A 188 5.89 -2.12 9.46
CA ALA A 188 5.49 -2.85 10.66
C ALA A 188 6.49 -3.98 11.01
N ILE A 189 6.95 -4.72 10.00
CA ILE A 189 8.01 -5.73 10.13
C ILE A 189 9.31 -5.09 10.64
N GLN A 190 9.70 -3.97 10.07
CA GLN A 190 10.91 -3.25 10.47
C GLN A 190 10.87 -2.76 11.92
N ILE A 191 9.71 -2.28 12.38
CA ILE A 191 9.48 -1.91 13.78
C ILE A 191 9.69 -3.12 14.70
N GLU A 192 9.03 -4.25 14.41
CA GLU A 192 9.10 -5.45 15.25
C GLU A 192 10.50 -6.07 15.28
N TRP A 193 11.29 -5.90 14.21
CA TRP A 193 12.64 -6.47 14.13
C TRP A 193 13.74 -5.45 14.49
N GLY A 194 13.38 -4.21 14.85
CA GLY A 194 14.32 -3.18 15.27
C GLY A 194 15.29 -2.75 14.17
N THR A 195 14.77 -2.53 12.96
CA THR A 195 15.54 -2.04 11.82
C THR A 195 15.09 -0.64 11.38
N THR A 196 15.79 -0.03 10.43
CA THR A 196 15.37 1.26 9.86
C THR A 196 13.98 1.14 9.22
N VAL A 197 13.05 2.04 9.60
CA VAL A 197 11.64 2.02 9.18
C VAL A 197 11.47 2.86 7.91
N ASP A 198 11.96 2.34 6.78
CA ASP A 198 11.89 2.98 5.46
C ASP A 198 10.84 2.37 4.51
N GLY A 199 10.33 1.19 4.87
CA GLY A 199 9.38 0.42 4.05
C GLY A 199 10.03 -0.24 2.84
N LEU A 200 11.35 -0.51 2.90
CA LEU A 200 12.11 -1.25 1.91
C LEU A 200 12.62 -2.56 2.53
N PHE A 201 12.26 -3.70 1.94
CA PHE A 201 12.70 -5.00 2.42
C PHE A 201 14.04 -5.38 1.80
N GLY A 202 15.12 -4.96 2.43
CA GLY A 202 16.48 -5.24 2.01
C GLY A 202 17.22 -6.23 2.92
N SER A 203 18.53 -6.45 2.63
CA SER A 203 19.40 -7.35 3.39
C SER A 203 19.50 -6.97 4.88
N GLY A 204 19.45 -5.67 5.21
CA GLY A 204 19.47 -5.19 6.59
C GLY A 204 18.22 -5.66 7.37
N THR A 205 17.02 -5.52 6.79
CA THR A 205 15.79 -6.03 7.38
C THR A 205 15.80 -7.55 7.47
N LEU A 206 16.15 -8.24 6.39
CA LEU A 206 16.22 -9.70 6.35
C LEU A 206 17.25 -10.26 7.33
N GLY A 207 18.35 -9.53 7.55
CA GLY A 207 19.38 -9.90 8.52
C GLY A 207 18.87 -10.08 9.96
N LYS A 208 17.82 -9.33 10.33
CA LYS A 208 17.17 -9.33 11.65
C LYS A 208 15.92 -10.22 11.73
N ALA A 209 15.54 -10.88 10.63
CA ALA A 209 14.36 -11.73 10.61
C ALA A 209 14.45 -12.85 11.67
N PRO A 210 13.43 -13.01 12.54
CA PRO A 210 13.41 -14.08 13.51
C PRO A 210 13.13 -15.43 12.84
N THR A 211 13.64 -16.50 13.41
CA THR A 211 13.21 -17.84 13.05
C THR A 211 12.02 -18.22 13.91
N LEU A 212 10.86 -18.50 13.28
CA LEU A 212 9.61 -18.83 13.96
C LEU A 212 9.21 -20.28 13.67
N SER A 213 8.73 -20.97 14.72
CA SER A 213 8.20 -22.33 14.66
C SER A 213 7.17 -22.54 15.77
N LYS A 214 6.54 -23.71 15.83
CA LYS A 214 5.64 -24.08 16.95
C LYS A 214 6.30 -23.96 18.33
N ASN A 215 7.61 -24.19 18.39
CA ASN A 215 8.37 -24.21 19.65
C ASN A 215 8.96 -22.84 20.00
N THR A 216 8.81 -21.84 19.16
CA THR A 216 9.33 -20.49 19.43
C THR A 216 8.45 -19.79 20.45
N SER A 217 9.01 -19.44 21.62
CA SER A 217 8.34 -18.62 22.63
C SER A 217 8.42 -17.13 22.27
N GLY A 218 7.47 -16.33 22.78
CA GLY A 218 7.43 -14.88 22.50
C GLY A 218 7.08 -14.55 21.04
N TYR A 219 7.57 -13.42 20.54
CA TYR A 219 7.41 -12.94 19.16
C TYR A 219 5.94 -12.86 18.69
N ILE A 220 4.99 -12.51 19.56
CA ILE A 220 3.55 -12.49 19.25
C ILE A 220 3.27 -11.64 18.00
N ASN A 221 3.83 -10.44 17.94
CA ASN A 221 3.62 -9.56 16.80
C ASN A 221 4.27 -10.09 15.52
N SER A 222 5.50 -10.63 15.60
CA SER A 222 6.15 -11.24 14.42
C SER A 222 5.38 -12.47 13.91
N LYS A 223 4.78 -13.26 14.80
CA LYS A 223 3.90 -14.37 14.43
C LYS A 223 2.61 -13.88 13.76
N ARG A 224 2.02 -12.79 14.27
CA ARG A 224 0.87 -12.14 13.62
C ARG A 224 1.22 -11.60 12.24
N LEU A 225 2.39 -10.98 12.09
CA LEU A 225 2.90 -10.53 10.78
C LEU A 225 3.12 -11.72 9.84
N LEU A 226 3.61 -12.87 10.33
CA LEU A 226 3.70 -14.10 9.54
C LEU A 226 2.32 -14.56 9.06
N GLN A 227 1.31 -14.59 9.95
CA GLN A 227 -0.06 -14.95 9.60
C GLN A 227 -0.64 -14.02 8.53
N TRP A 228 -0.38 -12.71 8.62
CA TRP A 228 -0.77 -11.75 7.59
C TRP A 228 -0.05 -12.01 6.26
N CYS A 229 1.26 -12.22 6.29
CA CYS A 229 2.04 -12.52 5.07
C CYS A 229 1.58 -13.81 4.39
N LEU A 230 1.30 -14.87 5.15
CA LEU A 230 0.75 -16.12 4.61
C LEU A 230 -0.59 -15.89 3.92
N THR A 231 -1.51 -15.18 4.57
CA THR A 231 -2.83 -14.86 4.00
C THR A 231 -2.73 -14.03 2.72
N LEU A 232 -1.85 -13.03 2.68
CA LEU A 232 -1.61 -12.20 1.50
C LEU A 232 -1.04 -12.99 0.31
N ASN A 233 -0.42 -14.15 0.58
CA ASN A 233 0.05 -15.09 -0.43
C ASN A 233 -0.94 -16.23 -0.72
N GLY A 234 -2.16 -16.17 -0.16
CA GLY A 234 -3.22 -17.16 -0.42
C GLY A 234 -3.23 -18.37 0.54
N PHE A 235 -2.45 -18.33 1.63
CA PHE A 235 -2.32 -19.41 2.61
C PHE A 235 -2.87 -18.96 3.98
N TYR A 236 -4.19 -18.86 4.10
CA TYR A 236 -4.84 -18.37 5.32
C TYR A 236 -4.68 -19.33 6.51
N PRO A 237 -4.11 -18.89 7.64
CA PRO A 237 -3.83 -19.75 8.80
C PRO A 237 -4.98 -19.81 9.82
N GLY A 238 -6.20 -19.55 9.43
CA GLY A 238 -7.38 -19.61 10.29
C GLY A 238 -7.58 -18.40 11.24
N SER A 239 -6.53 -17.70 11.62
CA SER A 239 -6.61 -16.54 12.54
C SER A 239 -5.38 -15.64 12.46
N PHE A 240 -5.49 -14.43 13.06
CA PHE A 240 -4.41 -13.44 13.20
C PHE A 240 -4.06 -13.20 14.69
N ASN A 241 -4.05 -14.25 15.49
CA ASN A 241 -3.89 -14.16 16.94
C ASN A 241 -2.43 -14.04 17.43
N GLY A 242 -1.44 -14.21 16.54
CA GLY A 242 -0.02 -14.21 16.88
C GLY A 242 0.45 -15.48 17.62
N ILE A 243 -0.33 -16.57 17.55
CA ILE A 243 0.03 -17.89 18.05
C ILE A 243 0.47 -18.75 16.88
N PHE A 244 1.64 -19.38 16.98
CA PHE A 244 2.11 -20.32 15.96
C PHE A 244 1.54 -21.72 16.27
N ASP A 245 0.27 -21.90 15.93
CA ASP A 245 -0.49 -23.14 16.12
C ASP A 245 -0.31 -24.12 14.94
N THR A 246 -1.14 -25.18 14.92
CA THR A 246 -1.10 -26.17 13.87
C THR A 246 -1.53 -25.62 12.51
N ASP A 247 -2.50 -24.71 12.49
CA ASP A 247 -3.01 -24.12 11.26
C ASP A 247 -1.98 -23.17 10.65
N THR A 248 -1.30 -22.37 11.48
CA THR A 248 -0.16 -21.54 11.05
C THR A 248 0.99 -22.41 10.48
N TYR A 249 1.29 -23.54 11.15
CA TYR A 249 2.29 -24.50 10.65
C TYR A 249 1.89 -25.06 9.28
N ASN A 250 0.67 -25.54 9.13
CA ASN A 250 0.18 -26.15 7.89
C ASN A 250 0.19 -25.14 6.74
N SER A 251 -0.25 -23.90 6.99
CA SER A 251 -0.23 -22.83 5.99
C SER A 251 1.18 -22.45 5.57
N LEU A 252 2.13 -22.38 6.52
CA LEU A 252 3.53 -22.13 6.19
C LEU A 252 4.15 -23.28 5.41
N TYR A 253 3.87 -24.52 5.82
CA TYR A 253 4.35 -25.72 5.12
C TYR A 253 3.88 -25.74 3.67
N ALA A 254 2.59 -25.53 3.44
CA ALA A 254 2.00 -25.48 2.09
C ALA A 254 2.57 -24.31 1.26
N PHE A 255 2.78 -23.14 1.87
CA PHE A 255 3.45 -22.03 1.21
C PHE A 255 4.89 -22.40 0.79
N GLN A 256 5.66 -23.02 1.68
CA GLN A 256 7.04 -23.45 1.38
C GLN A 256 7.09 -24.45 0.22
N GLU A 257 6.18 -25.44 0.19
CA GLU A 257 6.04 -26.36 -0.95
C GLU A 257 5.74 -25.59 -2.24
N PHE A 258 4.77 -24.68 -2.20
CA PHE A 258 4.32 -23.92 -3.37
C PHE A 258 5.46 -23.08 -3.98
N VAL A 259 6.29 -22.43 -3.15
CA VAL A 259 7.41 -21.60 -3.63
C VAL A 259 8.72 -22.39 -3.79
N GLY A 260 8.70 -23.71 -3.61
CA GLY A 260 9.86 -24.59 -3.78
C GLY A 260 10.94 -24.45 -2.71
N LEU A 261 10.59 -23.99 -1.51
CA LEU A 261 11.46 -24.02 -0.35
C LEU A 261 11.45 -25.40 0.31
N LYS A 262 12.41 -25.67 1.21
CA LYS A 262 12.30 -26.80 2.11
C LYS A 262 11.04 -26.64 2.97
N ALA A 263 10.09 -27.53 2.80
CA ALA A 263 8.85 -27.53 3.57
C ALA A 263 9.09 -28.22 4.92
N ASP A 264 9.47 -27.43 5.92
CA ASP A 264 9.72 -27.89 7.28
C ASP A 264 8.82 -27.21 8.32
N GLY A 265 7.97 -26.25 7.88
CA GLY A 265 7.11 -25.47 8.76
C GLY A 265 7.88 -24.55 9.69
N VAL A 266 9.13 -24.21 9.37
CA VAL A 266 9.97 -23.24 10.11
C VAL A 266 10.14 -21.99 9.27
N CYS A 267 9.67 -20.86 9.75
CA CYS A 267 9.80 -19.58 9.08
C CYS A 267 11.18 -18.98 9.34
N GLY A 268 12.16 -19.37 8.53
CA GLY A 268 13.50 -18.77 8.49
C GLY A 268 13.60 -17.62 7.48
N LYS A 269 14.82 -17.13 7.26
CA LYS A 269 15.08 -15.97 6.37
C LYS A 269 14.58 -16.18 4.94
N GLN A 270 14.73 -17.37 4.37
CA GLN A 270 14.25 -17.68 3.01
C GLN A 270 12.72 -17.62 2.94
N SER A 271 12.01 -18.17 3.95
CA SER A 271 10.55 -18.10 4.02
C SER A 271 10.07 -16.66 4.14
N TRP A 272 10.69 -15.84 5.00
CA TRP A 272 10.39 -14.42 5.11
C TRP A 272 10.61 -13.66 3.80
N ALA A 273 11.76 -13.86 3.16
CA ALA A 273 12.04 -13.23 1.88
C ALA A 273 10.98 -13.59 0.82
N SER A 274 10.64 -14.87 0.71
CA SER A 274 9.65 -15.35 -0.26
C SER A 274 8.24 -14.81 0.03
N LEU A 275 7.83 -14.74 1.29
CA LEU A 275 6.54 -14.19 1.70
C LEU A 275 6.39 -12.69 1.36
N ILE A 276 7.48 -11.93 1.45
CA ILE A 276 7.45 -10.46 1.30
C ILE A 276 7.78 -10.04 -0.13
N THR A 277 8.70 -10.74 -0.81
CA THR A 277 9.20 -10.36 -2.14
C THR A 277 8.85 -11.35 -3.25
N SER A 278 8.18 -12.45 -2.93
CA SER A 278 7.79 -13.51 -3.87
C SER A 278 8.98 -14.13 -4.65
N CYS A 279 10.19 -14.13 -4.07
CA CYS A 279 11.39 -14.58 -4.79
C CYS A 279 11.56 -16.12 -4.86
N GLY A 280 10.88 -16.88 -3.99
CA GLY A 280 11.05 -18.33 -3.88
C GLY A 280 12.44 -18.75 -3.42
N SER A 281 12.81 -20.02 -3.63
CA SER A 281 14.15 -20.54 -3.31
C SER A 281 15.17 -20.12 -4.37
N SER A 282 16.31 -19.54 -3.93
CA SER A 282 17.45 -19.29 -4.82
C SER A 282 18.08 -20.58 -5.37
N ASP A 283 17.88 -21.69 -4.68
CA ASP A 283 18.46 -23.00 -5.04
C ASP A 283 17.53 -23.81 -5.93
N ARG A 284 16.32 -23.29 -6.19
CA ARG A 284 15.36 -23.93 -7.08
C ARG A 284 15.88 -23.93 -8.51
N LYS A 285 15.95 -25.10 -9.13
CA LYS A 285 16.23 -25.18 -10.56
C LYS A 285 15.07 -24.53 -11.32
N ALA A 286 15.39 -23.51 -12.10
CA ALA A 286 14.43 -22.93 -13.02
C ALA A 286 14.09 -23.95 -14.10
N THR A 287 12.80 -24.19 -14.32
CA THR A 287 12.30 -25.04 -15.41
C THR A 287 11.74 -24.23 -16.57
N ALA A 288 11.59 -22.91 -16.38
CA ALA A 288 11.16 -21.96 -17.38
C ALA A 288 12.17 -20.83 -17.54
N LEU A 289 12.28 -20.31 -18.74
CA LEU A 289 13.03 -19.07 -19.05
C LEU A 289 12.23 -18.20 -20.01
N ASP A 290 12.56 -16.92 -20.08
CA ASP A 290 12.12 -16.04 -21.18
C ASP A 290 13.32 -15.41 -21.87
N THR A 291 13.16 -15.09 -23.13
CA THR A 291 14.21 -14.43 -23.90
C THR A 291 13.64 -13.54 -25.01
N SER A 292 14.28 -12.37 -25.17
CA SER A 292 14.02 -11.47 -26.30
C SER A 292 14.80 -11.86 -27.58
N LYS A 293 15.75 -12.81 -27.49
CA LYS A 293 16.53 -13.27 -28.64
C LYS A 293 15.84 -14.43 -29.32
N LYS A 294 15.93 -14.50 -30.64
CA LYS A 294 15.51 -15.68 -31.45
C LYS A 294 16.24 -16.93 -30.98
N ILE A 295 15.49 -18.02 -30.88
CA ILE A 295 16.01 -19.33 -30.52
C ILE A 295 16.19 -20.14 -31.80
N THR A 296 17.41 -20.58 -32.06
CA THR A 296 17.76 -21.50 -33.13
C THR A 296 17.52 -22.95 -32.71
N LEU A 297 17.55 -23.89 -33.66
CA LEU A 297 17.45 -25.33 -33.37
C LEU A 297 18.52 -25.79 -32.36
N GLU A 298 19.75 -25.31 -32.51
CA GLU A 298 20.86 -25.64 -31.61
C GLU A 298 20.59 -25.12 -30.20
N ASN A 299 20.11 -23.86 -30.07
CA ASN A 299 19.80 -23.25 -28.81
C ASN A 299 18.59 -23.93 -28.13
N ALA A 300 17.56 -24.33 -28.89
CA ALA A 300 16.42 -25.08 -28.37
C ALA A 300 16.85 -26.42 -27.78
N ALA A 301 17.73 -27.15 -28.47
CA ALA A 301 18.29 -28.41 -27.96
C ALA A 301 19.11 -28.18 -26.68
N ALA A 302 19.95 -27.17 -26.64
CA ALA A 302 20.73 -26.80 -25.45
C ALA A 302 19.85 -26.40 -24.26
N ILE A 303 18.79 -25.62 -24.50
CA ILE A 303 17.80 -25.24 -23.48
C ILE A 303 17.13 -26.50 -22.88
N LYS A 304 16.69 -27.43 -23.74
CA LYS A 304 16.09 -28.70 -23.30
C LYS A 304 17.09 -29.55 -22.50
N GLN A 305 18.31 -29.66 -22.97
CA GLN A 305 19.39 -30.41 -22.30
C GLN A 305 19.74 -29.81 -20.93
N ALA A 306 19.65 -28.49 -20.79
CA ALA A 306 19.85 -27.79 -19.52
C ALA A 306 18.71 -28.02 -18.49
N GLY A 307 17.62 -28.73 -18.88
CA GLY A 307 16.52 -29.10 -18.02
C GLY A 307 15.34 -28.12 -18.03
N TYR A 308 15.32 -27.17 -18.95
CA TYR A 308 14.15 -26.30 -19.11
C TYR A 308 13.02 -27.05 -19.85
N THR A 309 11.79 -26.75 -19.46
CA THR A 309 10.57 -27.32 -20.07
C THR A 309 9.72 -26.27 -20.75
N ASP A 310 9.84 -25.01 -20.33
CA ASP A 310 8.97 -23.92 -20.75
C ASP A 310 9.79 -22.70 -21.19
N VAL A 311 9.38 -22.08 -22.31
CA VAL A 311 10.06 -20.91 -22.88
C VAL A 311 9.06 -19.79 -23.13
N GLY A 312 9.31 -18.63 -22.54
CA GLY A 312 8.59 -17.40 -22.80
C GLY A 312 9.13 -16.71 -24.06
N ARG A 313 8.27 -16.46 -25.03
CA ARG A 313 8.63 -15.73 -26.25
C ARG A 313 7.67 -14.58 -26.54
N TYR A 314 8.22 -13.50 -27.05
CA TYR A 314 7.48 -12.28 -27.30
C TYR A 314 6.67 -12.37 -28.60
N LEU A 315 5.43 -11.85 -28.55
CA LEU A 315 4.54 -11.77 -29.71
C LEU A 315 4.78 -10.53 -30.58
N THR A 316 5.42 -9.50 -30.03
CA THR A 316 5.60 -8.21 -30.70
C THR A 316 7.03 -7.70 -30.58
N ASN A 317 7.47 -6.94 -31.57
CA ASN A 317 8.71 -6.18 -31.53
C ASN A 317 8.57 -4.89 -30.71
N THR A 318 9.68 -4.25 -30.38
CA THR A 318 9.64 -2.91 -29.79
C THR A 318 9.07 -1.91 -30.80
N PRO A 319 8.27 -0.92 -30.37
CA PRO A 319 7.58 0.02 -31.26
C PRO A 319 8.48 0.78 -32.25
N ASN A 320 9.76 0.94 -31.90
CA ASN A 320 10.73 1.69 -32.72
C ASN A 320 11.71 0.76 -33.50
N GLY A 321 11.43 -0.54 -33.59
CA GLY A 321 12.29 -1.49 -34.28
C GLY A 321 13.70 -1.66 -33.71
N THR A 322 13.96 -1.12 -32.50
CA THR A 322 15.28 -1.17 -31.84
C THR A 322 15.62 -2.57 -31.32
N LEU A 323 14.64 -3.44 -31.18
CA LEU A 323 14.81 -4.82 -30.76
C LEU A 323 13.82 -5.73 -31.49
N ASP A 324 14.34 -6.61 -32.35
CA ASP A 324 13.58 -7.66 -33.02
C ASP A 324 13.43 -8.87 -32.07
N LYS A 325 12.35 -8.88 -31.30
CA LYS A 325 12.08 -9.91 -30.30
C LYS A 325 10.86 -10.81 -30.60
N ALA A 326 10.10 -10.46 -31.64
CA ALA A 326 8.91 -11.23 -31.99
C ALA A 326 9.29 -12.64 -32.43
N MET A 327 8.58 -13.63 -31.86
CA MET A 327 8.70 -15.03 -32.27
C MET A 327 8.11 -15.21 -33.67
N THR A 328 8.75 -16.03 -34.49
CA THR A 328 8.26 -16.47 -35.80
C THR A 328 7.62 -17.86 -35.72
N PHE A 329 6.82 -18.23 -36.73
CA PHE A 329 6.26 -19.57 -36.80
C PHE A 329 7.35 -20.66 -36.89
N ASP A 330 8.41 -20.41 -37.67
CA ASP A 330 9.55 -21.35 -37.78
C ASP A 330 10.23 -21.56 -36.42
N GLU A 331 10.38 -20.47 -35.64
CA GLU A 331 10.93 -20.57 -34.28
C GLU A 331 10.00 -21.36 -33.35
N LEU A 332 8.68 -21.16 -33.42
CA LEU A 332 7.71 -21.93 -32.67
C LEU A 332 7.80 -23.42 -32.98
N GLU A 333 7.88 -23.79 -34.27
CA GLU A 333 8.04 -25.17 -34.69
C GLU A 333 9.34 -25.76 -34.13
N ILE A 334 10.44 -25.06 -34.16
CA ILE A 334 11.73 -25.46 -33.58
C ILE A 334 11.59 -25.76 -32.07
N LEU A 335 10.93 -24.88 -31.32
CA LEU A 335 10.74 -25.02 -29.88
C LEU A 335 9.86 -26.22 -29.54
N LEU A 336 8.74 -26.40 -30.26
CA LEU A 336 7.82 -27.53 -30.09
C LEU A 336 8.50 -28.87 -30.47
N ALA A 337 9.27 -28.90 -31.57
CA ALA A 337 10.03 -30.06 -32.00
C ALA A 337 11.12 -30.46 -30.99
N ALA A 338 11.71 -29.50 -30.27
CA ALA A 338 12.63 -29.76 -29.16
C ALA A 338 11.92 -30.24 -27.88
N GLY A 339 10.59 -30.37 -27.87
CA GLY A 339 9.79 -30.76 -26.70
C GLY A 339 9.73 -29.69 -25.61
N LEU A 340 9.80 -28.41 -26.00
CA LEU A 340 9.63 -27.27 -25.12
C LEU A 340 8.20 -26.74 -25.22
N ASN A 341 7.57 -26.39 -24.11
CA ASN A 341 6.34 -25.62 -24.10
C ASN A 341 6.64 -24.15 -24.34
N VAL A 342 5.73 -23.44 -24.99
CA VAL A 342 5.89 -22.02 -25.26
C VAL A 342 4.76 -21.24 -24.61
N PHE A 343 5.10 -20.20 -23.81
CA PHE A 343 4.12 -19.26 -23.31
C PHE A 343 4.35 -17.87 -23.93
N PRO A 344 3.29 -17.25 -24.44
CA PRO A 344 3.41 -15.96 -25.14
C PRO A 344 3.57 -14.81 -24.17
N ILE A 345 4.43 -13.85 -24.54
CA ILE A 345 4.62 -12.59 -23.80
C ILE A 345 4.24 -11.44 -24.73
N PHE A 346 3.23 -10.67 -24.33
CA PHE A 346 2.88 -9.42 -25.01
C PHE A 346 3.43 -8.23 -24.20
N GLN A 347 4.37 -7.50 -24.78
CA GLN A 347 4.96 -6.34 -24.12
C GLN A 347 5.35 -5.29 -25.16
N THR A 348 4.78 -4.09 -25.05
CA THR A 348 5.07 -2.96 -25.93
C THR A 348 5.82 -1.84 -25.19
N GLN A 349 5.15 -1.04 -24.36
CA GLN A 349 5.72 0.12 -23.68
C GLN A 349 5.70 -0.02 -22.16
N GLY A 350 6.19 -1.13 -21.63
CA GLY A 350 6.14 -1.48 -20.19
C GLY A 350 6.86 -0.49 -19.25
N ASN A 351 7.65 0.45 -19.80
CA ASN A 351 8.36 1.48 -19.04
C ASN A 351 7.61 2.81 -18.94
N LYS A 352 6.40 2.94 -19.53
CA LYS A 352 5.60 4.18 -19.51
C LYS A 352 4.31 3.98 -18.75
N ALA A 353 4.18 4.56 -17.56
CA ALA A 353 2.96 4.47 -16.75
C ALA A 353 1.71 4.99 -17.49
N SER A 354 1.82 6.01 -18.30
CA SER A 354 0.72 6.58 -19.12
C SER A 354 0.22 5.65 -20.23
N TYR A 355 0.96 4.59 -20.54
CA TYR A 355 0.54 3.57 -21.51
C TYR A 355 -0.58 2.68 -20.96
N PHE A 356 -0.59 2.42 -19.65
CA PHE A 356 -1.52 1.48 -19.03
C PHE A 356 -2.89 2.12 -18.79
N THR A 357 -3.72 2.12 -19.83
CA THR A 357 -5.12 2.56 -19.75
C THR A 357 -6.05 1.40 -20.12
N ALA A 358 -7.31 1.44 -19.69
CA ALA A 358 -8.29 0.42 -20.05
C ALA A 358 -8.47 0.29 -21.57
N LYS A 359 -8.45 1.42 -22.30
CA LYS A 359 -8.52 1.44 -23.77
C LYS A 359 -7.31 0.73 -24.37
N GLN A 360 -6.10 1.07 -23.94
CA GLN A 360 -4.87 0.44 -24.44
C GLN A 360 -4.84 -1.05 -24.15
N GLY A 361 -5.27 -1.47 -22.96
CA GLY A 361 -5.37 -2.90 -22.61
C GLY A 361 -6.30 -3.69 -23.55
N THR A 362 -7.40 -3.09 -23.98
CA THR A 362 -8.30 -3.71 -24.97
C THR A 362 -7.64 -3.81 -26.36
N GLU A 363 -6.95 -2.75 -26.80
CA GLU A 363 -6.22 -2.74 -28.07
C GLU A 363 -5.08 -3.76 -28.09
N ASP A 364 -4.32 -3.86 -27.00
CA ASP A 364 -3.24 -4.82 -26.81
C ASP A 364 -3.76 -6.26 -26.84
N ALA A 365 -4.87 -6.55 -26.15
CA ALA A 365 -5.49 -7.88 -26.16
C ALA A 365 -5.99 -8.29 -27.55
N LEU A 366 -6.53 -7.36 -28.33
CA LEU A 366 -6.92 -7.63 -29.73
C LEU A 366 -5.71 -7.87 -30.64
N THR A 367 -4.61 -7.17 -30.39
CA THR A 367 -3.36 -7.34 -31.17
C THR A 367 -2.64 -8.64 -30.82
N ALA A 368 -2.78 -9.12 -29.57
CA ALA A 368 -2.16 -10.37 -29.10
C ALA A 368 -2.88 -11.64 -29.57
N LYS A 369 -4.12 -11.52 -30.08
CA LYS A 369 -4.88 -12.62 -30.70
C LYS A 369 -4.33 -12.97 -32.07
#